data_fe7ff8546d81903e11035730e837d1ea
#
_entry.id   fe7ff8546d81903e11035730e837d1ea
#
_cell.length_a   1.000
_cell.length_b   1.000
_cell.length_c   1.000
_cell.angle_alpha   90.00
_cell.angle_beta   90.00
_cell.angle_gamma   90.00
#
_symmetry.space_group_name_H-M   'P 1'
#
loop_
_entity.id
_entity.type
_entity.pdbx_description
1 polymer ?
#
loop_
_entity_poly.entity_id
_entity_poly.type
_entity_poly.pdbx_seq_one_letter_code
_entity_poly.pdbx_strand_id
1 'polypeptide(L)'
;MELKDSLMIKGAMKLARDCGGVTKDDIVIVCCDYESFQVADMVAKSCLALGACTNMMVFEPTSGHGAPVPEMVGEAMKKATIAFLVTTKSMSHTSAVKSARAEGCRIITMP
;
A
#
# COMPACT_ATOMS: atom_id res chain seq x y z
N MET A 1 22.31 -1.53 -9.51
CA MET A 1 20.92 -2.05 -9.52
C MET A 1 20.82 -3.24 -10.45
N GLU A 2 20.30 -4.35 -9.97
CA GLU A 2 20.13 -5.54 -10.77
C GLU A 2 18.95 -5.40 -11.73
N LEU A 3 18.94 -6.19 -12.80
CA LEU A 3 17.83 -6.22 -13.76
C LEU A 3 16.49 -6.49 -13.06
N LYS A 4 16.49 -7.40 -12.09
CA LYS A 4 15.33 -7.73 -11.28
C LYS A 4 14.74 -6.47 -10.62
N ASP A 5 15.59 -5.64 -10.02
CA ASP A 5 15.15 -4.41 -9.35
C ASP A 5 14.58 -3.42 -10.36
N SER A 6 15.19 -3.31 -11.54
CA SER A 6 14.68 -2.43 -12.60
C SER A 6 13.30 -2.85 -13.07
N LEU A 7 13.06 -4.15 -13.20
CA LEU A 7 11.74 -4.67 -13.58
C LEU A 7 10.72 -4.43 -12.47
N MET A 8 11.12 -4.59 -11.21
CA MET A 8 10.25 -4.32 -10.06
C MET A 8 9.84 -2.83 -10.02
N ILE A 9 10.78 -1.92 -10.26
CA ILE A 9 10.49 -0.48 -10.28
C ILE A 9 9.49 -0.16 -11.38
N LYS A 10 9.64 -0.74 -12.57
CA LYS A 10 8.70 -0.55 -13.67
C LYS A 10 7.29 -0.97 -13.28
N GLY A 11 7.17 -2.15 -12.68
CA GLY A 11 5.88 -2.67 -12.23
C GLY A 11 5.27 -1.82 -11.12
N ALA A 12 6.08 -1.38 -10.16
CA ALA A 12 5.62 -0.53 -9.07
C ALA A 12 5.15 0.84 -9.59
N MET A 13 5.89 1.44 -10.52
CA MET A 13 5.52 2.71 -11.12
C MET A 13 4.21 2.59 -11.91
N LYS A 14 4.03 1.49 -12.64
CA LYS A 14 2.79 1.23 -13.36
C LYS A 14 1.62 1.09 -12.39
N LEU A 15 1.83 0.41 -11.27
CA LEU A 15 0.81 0.27 -10.25
C LEU A 15 0.43 1.64 -9.67
N ALA A 16 1.40 2.44 -9.30
CA ALA A 16 1.17 3.74 -8.68
C ALA A 16 0.51 4.73 -9.65
N ARG A 17 1.06 4.87 -10.85
CA ARG A 17 0.61 5.85 -11.82
C ARG A 17 -0.64 5.42 -12.56
N ASP A 18 -0.63 4.21 -13.14
CA ASP A 18 -1.69 3.77 -14.05
C ASP A 18 -2.88 3.16 -13.32
N CYS A 19 -2.64 2.37 -12.29
CA CYS A 19 -3.71 1.72 -11.53
C CYS A 19 -4.23 2.60 -10.40
N GLY A 20 -3.34 3.21 -9.64
CA GLY A 20 -3.69 4.06 -8.49
C GLY A 20 -4.04 5.49 -8.86
N GLY A 21 -3.55 5.97 -9.99
CA GLY A 21 -3.72 7.36 -10.38
C GLY A 21 -3.09 8.34 -9.39
N VAL A 22 -1.97 7.95 -8.78
CA VAL A 22 -1.31 8.76 -7.76
C VAL A 22 -0.79 10.07 -8.35
N THR A 23 -1.08 11.18 -7.68
CA THR A 23 -0.61 12.51 -8.02
C THR A 23 0.04 13.18 -6.83
N LYS A 24 0.63 14.33 -7.05
CA LYS A 24 1.24 15.15 -5.99
C LYS A 24 0.25 15.57 -4.89
N ASP A 25 -1.04 15.51 -5.17
CA ASP A 25 -2.08 15.90 -4.22
C ASP A 25 -2.52 14.74 -3.32
N ASP A 26 -2.02 13.54 -3.57
CA ASP A 26 -2.39 12.37 -2.79
C ASP A 26 -1.59 12.26 -1.49
N ILE A 27 -2.26 11.69 -0.48
CA ILE A 27 -1.64 11.24 0.75
C ILE A 27 -1.68 9.72 0.69
N VAL A 28 -0.52 9.10 0.53
CA VAL A 28 -0.37 7.67 0.28
C VAL A 28 0.04 6.94 1.54
N ILE A 29 -0.61 5.82 1.81
CA ILE A 29 -0.15 4.85 2.80
C ILE A 29 0.10 3.52 2.10
N VAL A 30 1.30 2.96 2.28
CA VAL A 30 1.64 1.62 1.79
C VAL A 30 1.68 0.70 2.99
N CYS A 31 0.76 -0.24 3.06
CA CYS A 31 0.65 -1.21 4.15
C CYS A 31 1.34 -2.49 3.72
N CYS A 32 2.29 -2.95 4.52
CA CYS A 32 3.01 -4.19 4.23
C CYS A 32 3.39 -4.91 5.51
N ASP A 33 3.87 -6.13 5.36
CA ASP A 33 4.48 -6.86 6.45
C ASP A 33 5.98 -7.02 6.19
N TYR A 34 6.69 -7.61 7.15
CA TYR A 34 8.14 -7.74 7.04
C TYR A 34 8.57 -8.65 5.87
N GLU A 35 7.70 -9.57 5.44
CA GLU A 35 8.00 -10.47 4.33
C GLU A 35 7.78 -9.80 2.96
N SER A 36 6.88 -8.83 2.88
CA SER A 36 6.56 -8.12 1.64
C SER A 36 7.22 -6.74 1.52
N PHE A 37 8.05 -6.39 2.48
CA PHE A 37 8.65 -5.07 2.58
C PHE A 37 9.36 -4.62 1.30
N GLN A 38 10.11 -5.51 0.67
CA GLN A 38 10.93 -5.14 -0.50
C GLN A 38 10.06 -4.64 -1.66
N VAL A 39 8.95 -5.31 -1.92
CA VAL A 39 8.00 -4.88 -2.95
C VAL A 39 7.31 -3.59 -2.54
N ALA A 40 6.89 -3.50 -1.28
CA ALA A 40 6.23 -2.30 -0.76
C ALA A 40 7.14 -1.08 -0.84
N ASP A 41 8.43 -1.25 -0.57
CA ASP A 41 9.43 -0.18 -0.68
C ASP A 41 9.49 0.38 -2.11
N MET A 42 9.44 -0.48 -3.11
CA MET A 42 9.41 -0.05 -4.52
C MET A 42 8.14 0.73 -4.85
N VAL A 43 7.01 0.31 -4.33
CA VAL A 43 5.72 1.02 -4.52
C VAL A 43 5.80 2.40 -3.86
N ALA A 44 6.33 2.47 -2.65
CA ALA A 44 6.47 3.74 -1.93
C ALA A 44 7.39 4.70 -2.67
N LYS A 45 8.52 4.21 -3.18
CA LYS A 45 9.45 5.03 -3.96
C LYS A 45 8.83 5.56 -5.24
N SER A 46 7.99 4.74 -5.87
CA SER A 46 7.25 5.16 -7.07
C SER A 46 6.28 6.29 -6.75
N CYS A 47 5.56 6.20 -5.63
CA CYS A 47 4.65 7.25 -5.21
C CYS A 47 5.40 8.54 -4.87
N LEU A 48 6.56 8.43 -4.22
CA LEU A 48 7.44 9.58 -3.95
C LEU A 48 7.88 10.25 -5.25
N ALA A 49 8.24 9.44 -6.25
CA ALA A 49 8.67 9.96 -7.55
C ALA A 49 7.54 10.71 -8.26
N LEU A 50 6.29 10.37 -7.98
CA LEU A 50 5.11 11.07 -8.51
C LEU A 50 4.76 12.33 -7.71
N GLY A 51 5.50 12.62 -6.64
CA GLY A 51 5.33 13.83 -5.85
C GLY A 51 4.34 13.71 -4.70
N ALA A 52 3.81 12.52 -4.43
CA ALA A 52 2.82 12.33 -3.38
C ALA A 52 3.46 12.31 -1.99
N CYS A 53 2.69 12.74 -0.99
CA CYS A 53 3.04 12.54 0.41
C CYS A 53 2.92 11.03 0.69
N THR A 54 4.04 10.34 0.90
CA THR A 54 4.07 8.89 0.94
C THR A 54 4.50 8.39 2.30
N ASN A 55 3.72 7.48 2.85
CA ASN A 55 3.96 6.86 4.15
C ASN A 55 3.94 5.35 4.02
N MET A 56 4.71 4.66 4.84
CA MET A 56 4.71 3.20 4.92
C MET A 56 4.40 2.76 6.32
N MET A 57 3.63 1.68 6.42
CA MET A 57 3.42 1.03 7.70
C MET A 57 3.74 -0.45 7.56
N VAL A 58 4.73 -0.90 8.33
CA VAL A 58 5.23 -2.27 8.28
C VAL A 58 4.86 -2.97 9.57
N PHE A 59 4.25 -4.14 9.48
CA PHE A 59 3.81 -4.90 10.65
C PHE A 59 4.07 -6.40 10.46
N GLU A 60 3.87 -7.18 11.51
CA GLU A 60 4.02 -8.62 11.42
C GLU A 60 2.98 -9.21 10.47
N PRO A 61 3.32 -10.24 9.68
CA PRO A 61 2.31 -10.93 8.89
C PRO A 61 1.17 -11.38 9.80
N THR A 62 -0.07 -11.18 9.32
CA THR A 62 -1.25 -11.61 10.09
C THR A 62 -1.36 -13.14 10.08
N SER A 63 -2.22 -13.68 10.95
CA SER A 63 -2.39 -15.13 11.10
C SER A 63 -2.98 -15.81 9.85
N GLY A 64 -3.61 -15.05 8.96
CA GLY A 64 -4.17 -15.59 7.73
C GLY A 64 -4.92 -14.54 6.93
N HIS A 65 -5.44 -14.95 5.78
CA HIS A 65 -6.23 -14.07 4.93
C HIS A 65 -7.50 -13.64 5.65
N GLY A 66 -7.78 -12.35 5.63
CA GLY A 66 -8.93 -11.77 6.30
C GLY A 66 -8.79 -11.60 7.80
N ALA A 67 -7.64 -11.98 8.38
CA ALA A 67 -7.39 -11.77 9.81
C ALA A 67 -7.31 -10.27 10.12
N PRO A 68 -7.70 -9.85 11.34
CA PRO A 68 -7.63 -8.44 11.71
C PRO A 68 -6.21 -7.90 11.62
N VAL A 69 -6.08 -6.67 11.15
CA VAL A 69 -4.80 -5.95 11.13
C VAL A 69 -4.69 -5.07 12.39
N PRO A 70 -3.47 -4.62 12.74
CA PRO A 70 -3.31 -3.72 13.88
C PRO A 70 -4.20 -2.49 13.75
N GLU A 71 -4.76 -2.03 14.85
CA GLU A 71 -5.64 -0.85 14.86
C GLU A 71 -4.98 0.38 14.24
N MET A 72 -3.68 0.56 14.48
CA MET A 72 -2.92 1.68 13.91
C MET A 72 -2.97 1.70 12.39
N VAL A 73 -2.97 0.53 11.76
CA VAL A 73 -3.04 0.41 10.30
C VAL A 73 -4.38 0.94 9.79
N GLY A 74 -5.47 0.55 10.44
CA GLY A 74 -6.80 1.01 10.08
C GLY A 74 -6.95 2.50 10.23
N GLU A 75 -6.46 3.06 11.33
CA GLU A 75 -6.53 4.50 11.56
C GLU A 75 -5.70 5.29 10.56
N ALA A 76 -4.51 4.80 10.21
CA ALA A 76 -3.66 5.43 9.21
C ALA A 76 -4.34 5.46 7.84
N MET A 77 -4.98 4.36 7.43
CA MET A 77 -5.68 4.30 6.15
C MET A 77 -6.81 5.32 6.05
N LYS A 78 -7.51 5.60 7.15
CA LYS A 78 -8.58 6.60 7.16
C LYS A 78 -8.10 8.01 6.87
N LYS A 79 -6.83 8.28 7.14
CA LYS A 79 -6.22 9.61 6.92
C LYS A 79 -5.56 9.74 5.55
N ALA A 80 -5.51 8.66 4.79
CA ALA A 80 -4.90 8.64 3.46
C ALA A 80 -5.95 8.83 2.37
N THR A 81 -5.53 9.32 1.20
CA THR A 81 -6.40 9.38 0.02
C THR A 81 -6.34 8.09 -0.77
N ILE A 82 -5.24 7.34 -0.65
CA ILE A 82 -5.06 6.05 -1.31
C ILE A 82 -4.18 5.15 -0.43
N ALA A 83 -4.55 3.88 -0.37
CA ALA A 83 -3.80 2.86 0.34
C ALA A 83 -3.43 1.71 -0.60
N PHE A 84 -2.16 1.35 -0.61
CA PHE A 84 -1.66 0.17 -1.33
C PHE A 84 -1.46 -0.96 -0.32
N LEU A 85 -2.15 -2.06 -0.55
CA LEU A 85 -2.11 -3.22 0.35
C LEU A 85 -1.16 -4.26 -0.23
N VAL A 86 0.09 -4.27 0.28
CA VAL A 86 1.17 -5.13 -0.21
C VAL A 86 1.54 -6.12 0.89
N THR A 87 0.54 -6.86 1.37
CA THR A 87 0.71 -7.82 2.46
C THR A 87 0.76 -9.25 1.93
N THR A 88 1.50 -10.13 2.62
CA THR A 88 1.55 -11.55 2.26
C THR A 88 0.21 -12.24 2.47
N LYS A 89 -0.54 -11.82 3.49
CA LYS A 89 -1.90 -12.29 3.74
C LYS A 89 -2.88 -11.18 3.40
N SER A 90 -3.91 -11.51 2.63
CA SER A 90 -4.89 -10.53 2.17
C SER A 90 -5.60 -9.85 3.34
N MET A 91 -5.69 -8.53 3.28
CA MET A 91 -6.48 -7.73 4.22
C MET A 91 -7.64 -7.01 3.53
N SER A 92 -7.91 -7.33 2.27
CA SER A 92 -8.89 -6.61 1.44
C SER A 92 -10.31 -6.62 2.02
N HIS A 93 -10.67 -7.66 2.74
CA HIS A 93 -12.01 -7.82 3.29
C HIS A 93 -12.10 -7.54 4.79
N THR A 94 -11.06 -6.94 5.37
CA THR A 94 -11.08 -6.59 6.79
C THR A 94 -12.00 -5.40 7.05
N SER A 95 -12.46 -5.27 8.29
CA SER A 95 -13.26 -4.11 8.70
C SER A 95 -12.46 -2.82 8.59
N ALA A 96 -11.13 -2.89 8.80
CA ALA A 96 -10.24 -1.73 8.66
C ALA A 96 -10.30 -1.16 7.25
N VAL A 97 -10.27 -2.01 6.23
CA VAL A 97 -10.35 -1.59 4.82
C VAL A 97 -11.72 -1.01 4.51
N LYS A 98 -12.79 -1.66 4.98
CA LYS A 98 -14.15 -1.17 4.76
C LYS A 98 -14.34 0.22 5.37
N SER A 99 -13.83 0.44 6.57
CA SER A 99 -13.90 1.73 7.24
C SER A 99 -13.11 2.80 6.51
N ALA A 100 -11.93 2.46 6.00
CA ALA A 100 -11.11 3.39 5.23
C ALA A 100 -11.81 3.81 3.93
N ARG A 101 -12.43 2.86 3.23
CA ARG A 101 -13.21 3.16 2.02
C ARG A 101 -14.37 4.11 2.33
N ALA A 102 -15.03 3.91 3.45
CA ALA A 102 -16.13 4.78 3.87
C ALA A 102 -15.66 6.22 4.11
N GLU A 103 -14.40 6.40 4.50
CA GLU A 103 -13.79 7.72 4.68
C GLU A 103 -13.21 8.30 3.37
N GLY A 104 -13.36 7.61 2.26
CA GLY A 104 -12.93 8.09 0.95
C GLY A 104 -11.57 7.61 0.49
N CYS A 105 -10.92 6.73 1.22
CA CYS A 105 -9.63 6.18 0.81
C CYS A 105 -9.80 5.19 -0.35
N ARG A 106 -9.06 5.42 -1.44
CA ARG A 106 -9.00 4.45 -2.54
C ARG A 106 -8.10 3.29 -2.12
N ILE A 107 -8.52 2.06 -2.39
CA ILE A 107 -7.80 0.86 -1.98
C ILE A 107 -7.27 0.13 -3.21
N ILE A 108 -5.97 -0.08 -3.27
CA ILE A 108 -5.31 -0.84 -4.33
C ILE A 108 -4.66 -2.07 -3.69
N THR A 109 -5.08 -3.24 -4.12
CA THR A 109 -4.50 -4.50 -3.66
C THR A 109 -3.56 -5.06 -4.72
N MET A 110 -2.51 -5.74 -4.27
CA MET A 110 -1.61 -6.49 -5.15
C MET A 110 -1.91 -7.97 -4.99
N PRO A 111 -2.11 -8.68 -6.10
CA PRO A 111 -2.30 -10.13 -6.06
C PRO A 111 -1.03 -10.88 -5.69
#